data_de76c0c0a3b46e45aab8682623e4ae42
#
_entry.id   de76c0c0a3b46e45aab8682623e4ae42
#
_cell.length_a   1.000
_cell.length_b   1.000
_cell.length_c   1.000
_cell.angle_alpha   90.00
_cell.angle_beta   90.00
_cell.angle_gamma   90.00
#
_symmetry.space_group_name_H-M   'P 1'
#
loop_
_entity.id
_entity.type
_entity.pdbx_description
1 polymer ?
#
loop_
_entity_poly.entity_id
_entity_poly.type
_entity_poly.pdbx_seq_one_letter_code
_entity_poly.pdbx_strand_id
1 'polypeptide(L)'
;TDIEVTEVLATDLLDAFERTPRLATVVLWAASRDEAMVVEHLVDVGRRAATERTAHFLLELGARLALVGMGSKVGYACPLSQYLLADALGLSAVHVNRVLRQLREAGMVTFRDGFVAFDDYDRLTDFAEFDPTYMDQMTPLLK
;
A
#
# COMPACT_ATOMS: atom_id res chain seq x y z
N THR A 1 1.92 1.76 -17.47
CA THR A 1 3.32 2.07 -17.11
C THR A 1 4.18 0.90 -17.53
N ASP A 2 5.23 1.16 -18.31
CA ASP A 2 6.19 0.13 -18.69
C ASP A 2 7.03 -0.25 -17.48
N ILE A 3 7.31 -1.53 -17.32
CA ILE A 3 8.19 -2.06 -16.27
C ILE A 3 9.29 -2.88 -16.92
N GLU A 4 10.47 -2.82 -16.34
CA GLU A 4 11.59 -3.69 -16.68
C GLU A 4 11.70 -4.79 -15.62
N VAL A 5 11.78 -6.04 -16.06
CA VAL A 5 11.87 -7.21 -15.18
C VAL A 5 13.07 -8.06 -15.57
N THR A 6 13.69 -8.69 -14.57
CA THR A 6 14.74 -9.67 -14.76
C THR A 6 14.31 -11.00 -14.15
N GLU A 7 14.33 -12.05 -14.95
CA GLU A 7 14.09 -13.41 -14.46
C GLU A 7 15.42 -14.02 -13.99
N VAL A 8 15.39 -14.63 -12.82
CA VAL A 8 16.57 -15.28 -12.23
C VAL A 8 16.20 -16.74 -11.91
N LEU A 9 17.07 -17.68 -12.26
CA LEU A 9 16.86 -19.07 -11.89
C LEU A 9 16.99 -19.26 -10.37
N ALA A 10 16.17 -20.13 -9.80
CA ALA A 10 16.21 -20.42 -8.37
C ALA A 10 17.60 -20.93 -7.91
N THR A 11 18.27 -21.69 -8.76
CA THR A 11 19.66 -22.16 -8.51
C THR A 11 20.64 -21.01 -8.38
N ASP A 12 20.57 -20.02 -9.28
CA ASP A 12 21.46 -18.86 -9.27
C ASP A 12 21.20 -17.98 -8.03
N LEU A 13 19.93 -17.91 -7.60
CA LEU A 13 19.56 -17.20 -6.38
C LEU A 13 20.13 -17.89 -5.14
N LEU A 14 20.05 -19.23 -5.07
CA LEU A 14 20.64 -20.02 -3.98
C LEU A 14 22.16 -19.84 -3.91
N ASP A 15 22.84 -19.92 -5.04
CA ASP A 15 24.28 -19.66 -5.13
C ASP A 15 24.66 -18.24 -4.70
N ALA A 16 23.79 -17.25 -5.01
CA ALA A 16 23.96 -15.87 -4.55
C ALA A 16 23.80 -15.74 -3.04
N PHE A 17 22.88 -16.48 -2.43
CA PHE A 17 22.69 -16.52 -0.97
C PHE A 17 23.89 -17.13 -0.26
N GLU A 18 24.48 -18.20 -0.79
CA GLU A 18 25.69 -18.78 -0.23
C GLU A 18 26.88 -17.81 -0.28
N ARG A 19 27.04 -17.12 -1.40
CA ARG A 19 28.12 -16.13 -1.57
C ARG A 19 27.90 -14.84 -0.79
N THR A 20 26.64 -14.46 -0.57
CA THR A 20 26.25 -13.23 0.09
C THR A 20 25.07 -13.49 1.04
N PRO A 21 25.31 -14.05 2.25
CA PRO A 21 24.24 -14.40 3.19
C PRO A 21 23.32 -13.21 3.57
N ARG A 22 23.86 -11.98 3.54
CA ARG A 22 23.07 -10.77 3.78
C ARG A 22 21.97 -10.57 2.72
N LEU A 23 22.18 -11.05 1.49
CA LEU A 23 21.14 -11.01 0.45
C LEU A 23 19.94 -11.87 0.84
N ALA A 24 20.17 -13.07 1.39
CA ALA A 24 19.10 -13.93 1.89
C ALA A 24 18.29 -13.24 2.98
N THR A 25 18.95 -12.55 3.92
CA THR A 25 18.28 -11.78 4.96
C THR A 25 17.36 -10.70 4.38
N VAL A 26 17.84 -9.94 3.38
CA VAL A 26 17.07 -8.89 2.72
C VAL A 26 15.85 -9.45 1.98
N VAL A 27 16.03 -10.54 1.25
CA VAL A 27 14.94 -11.19 0.50
C VAL A 27 13.90 -11.77 1.45
N LEU A 28 14.30 -12.47 2.53
CA LEU A 28 13.37 -12.97 3.54
C LEU A 28 12.60 -11.86 4.23
N TRP A 29 13.29 -10.77 4.57
CA TRP A 29 12.62 -9.60 5.15
C TRP A 29 11.60 -8.98 4.19
N ALA A 30 11.93 -8.82 2.90
CA ALA A 30 11.01 -8.32 1.89
C ALA A 30 9.78 -9.24 1.74
N ALA A 31 9.99 -10.56 1.69
CA ALA A 31 8.90 -11.53 1.60
C ALA A 31 7.99 -11.49 2.85
N SER A 32 8.57 -11.41 4.05
CA SER A 32 7.78 -11.28 5.29
C SER A 32 6.95 -10.01 5.34
N ARG A 33 7.47 -8.91 4.79
CA ARG A 33 6.72 -7.65 4.68
C ARG A 33 5.56 -7.77 3.69
N ASP A 34 5.79 -8.41 2.54
CA ASP A 34 4.73 -8.64 1.57
C ASP A 34 3.63 -9.56 2.14
N GLU A 35 4.00 -10.58 2.94
CA GLU A 35 3.05 -11.42 3.66
C GLU A 35 2.23 -10.61 4.66
N ALA A 36 2.84 -9.73 5.44
CA ALA A 36 2.15 -8.86 6.38
C ALA A 36 1.11 -7.95 5.68
N MET A 37 1.44 -7.40 4.51
CA MET A 37 0.49 -6.62 3.71
C MET A 37 -0.70 -7.47 3.22
N VAL A 38 -0.45 -8.72 2.82
CA VAL A 38 -1.54 -9.65 2.43
C VAL A 38 -2.46 -9.94 3.61
N VAL A 39 -1.91 -10.11 4.81
CA VAL A 39 -2.71 -10.32 6.04
C VAL A 39 -3.58 -9.10 6.34
N GLU A 40 -3.03 -7.87 6.23
CA GLU A 40 -3.83 -6.64 6.38
C GLU A 40 -4.94 -6.53 5.34
N HIS A 41 -4.69 -6.89 4.09
CA HIS A 41 -5.74 -6.94 3.06
C HIS A 41 -6.83 -7.96 3.37
N LEU A 42 -6.51 -9.09 4.00
CA LEU A 42 -7.51 -10.05 4.46
C LEU A 42 -8.36 -9.48 5.60
N VAL A 43 -7.76 -8.75 6.53
CA VAL A 43 -8.47 -8.01 7.59
C VAL A 43 -9.39 -6.95 6.96
N ASP A 44 -8.90 -6.20 5.98
CA ASP A 44 -9.68 -5.21 5.23
C ASP A 44 -10.94 -5.81 4.62
N VAL A 45 -10.81 -6.94 3.93
CA VAL A 45 -11.93 -7.59 3.27
C VAL A 45 -12.89 -8.23 4.28
N GLY A 46 -12.37 -8.78 5.39
CA GLY A 46 -13.13 -9.56 6.36
C GLY A 46 -13.82 -8.72 7.45
N ARG A 47 -13.28 -7.56 7.82
CA ARG A 47 -13.74 -6.79 9.00
C ARG A 47 -14.10 -5.34 8.71
N ARG A 48 -13.36 -4.64 7.84
CA ARG A 48 -13.54 -3.20 7.65
C ARG A 48 -14.73 -2.91 6.75
N ALA A 49 -15.51 -1.89 7.10
CA ALA A 49 -16.54 -1.36 6.22
C ALA A 49 -15.88 -0.79 4.93
N ALA A 50 -16.64 -0.69 3.85
CA ALA A 50 -16.10 -0.26 2.55
C ALA A 50 -15.39 1.11 2.63
N THR A 51 -15.87 2.02 3.49
CA THR A 51 -15.28 3.35 3.68
C THR A 51 -13.94 3.28 4.40
N GLU A 52 -13.87 2.51 5.49
CA GLU A 52 -12.64 2.26 6.27
C GLU A 52 -11.59 1.54 5.42
N ARG A 53 -12.00 0.48 4.71
CA ARG A 53 -11.14 -0.30 3.80
C ARG A 53 -10.57 0.58 2.68
N THR A 54 -11.37 1.46 2.09
CA THR A 54 -10.89 2.38 1.06
C THR A 54 -9.91 3.39 1.64
N ALA A 55 -10.19 3.94 2.82
CA ALA A 55 -9.27 4.85 3.52
C ALA A 55 -7.95 4.16 3.85
N HIS A 56 -7.99 2.94 4.41
CA HIS A 56 -6.82 2.13 4.73
C HIS A 56 -5.96 1.85 3.49
N PHE A 57 -6.58 1.41 2.41
CA PHE A 57 -5.88 1.15 1.14
C PHE A 57 -5.17 2.40 0.59
N LEU A 58 -5.82 3.56 0.62
CA LEU A 58 -5.22 4.81 0.15
C LEU A 58 -4.05 5.25 1.03
N LEU A 59 -4.14 5.08 2.35
CA LEU A 59 -3.05 5.36 3.29
C LEU A 59 -1.87 4.39 3.08
N GLU A 60 -2.13 3.10 2.96
CA GLU A 60 -1.10 2.08 2.70
C GLU A 60 -0.36 2.38 1.40
N LEU A 61 -1.08 2.64 0.31
CA LEU A 61 -0.48 2.96 -0.97
C LEU A 61 0.38 4.24 -0.88
N GLY A 62 -0.11 5.26 -0.18
CA GLY A 62 0.63 6.49 0.08
C GLY A 62 1.92 6.25 0.88
N ALA A 63 1.84 5.45 1.93
CA ALA A 63 2.99 5.07 2.73
C ALA A 63 4.03 4.28 1.91
N ARG A 64 3.60 3.32 1.09
CA ARG A 64 4.48 2.56 0.18
C ARG A 64 5.18 3.47 -0.83
N LEU A 65 4.46 4.42 -1.42
CA LEU A 65 5.03 5.39 -2.36
C LEU A 65 6.00 6.36 -1.65
N ALA A 66 5.73 6.73 -0.41
CA ALA A 66 6.63 7.58 0.37
C ALA A 66 8.02 6.93 0.58
N LEU A 67 8.09 5.60 0.68
CA LEU A 67 9.34 4.86 0.82
C LEU A 67 10.30 5.03 -0.37
N VAL A 68 9.76 5.30 -1.54
CA VAL A 68 10.53 5.54 -2.78
C VAL A 68 10.50 7.01 -3.22
N GLY A 69 10.08 7.91 -2.33
CA GLY A 69 10.04 9.35 -2.58
C GLY A 69 8.93 9.80 -3.53
N MET A 70 7.91 8.96 -3.78
CA MET A 70 6.79 9.24 -4.68
C MET A 70 5.50 9.61 -3.96
N GLY A 71 5.53 9.72 -2.64
CA GLY A 71 4.39 10.08 -1.80
C GLY A 71 4.81 10.83 -0.54
N SER A 72 3.84 11.40 0.16
CA SER A 72 4.02 12.09 1.44
C SER A 72 2.70 12.08 2.23
N LYS A 73 2.72 12.65 3.45
CA LYS A 73 1.50 12.89 4.24
C LYS A 73 0.54 13.92 3.63
N VAL A 74 0.95 14.63 2.58
CA VAL A 74 0.08 15.55 1.83
C VAL A 74 -0.69 14.79 0.74
N GLY A 75 -0.07 13.76 0.16
CA GLY A 75 -0.68 12.95 -0.91
C GLY A 75 0.33 12.39 -1.88
N TYR A 76 -0.18 11.87 -3.00
CA TYR A 76 0.62 11.25 -4.05
C TYR A 76 -0.11 11.19 -5.39
N ALA A 77 0.65 11.11 -6.49
CA ALA A 77 0.12 10.86 -7.82
C ALA A 77 -0.37 9.40 -7.91
N CYS A 78 -1.62 9.23 -8.31
CA CYS A 78 -2.28 7.92 -8.39
C CYS A 78 -2.96 7.76 -9.74
N PRO A 79 -2.34 7.09 -10.71
CA PRO A 79 -2.91 6.89 -12.05
C PRO A 79 -3.97 5.78 -12.08
N LEU A 80 -4.34 5.20 -10.95
CA LEU A 80 -5.34 4.14 -10.89
C LEU A 80 -6.71 4.66 -11.32
N SER A 81 -7.34 3.95 -12.25
CA SER A 81 -8.75 4.18 -12.55
C SER A 81 -9.64 3.69 -11.41
N GLN A 82 -10.85 4.22 -11.35
CA GLN A 82 -11.84 3.76 -10.36
C GLN A 82 -12.22 2.27 -10.53
N TYR A 83 -12.07 1.72 -11.72
CA TYR A 83 -12.25 0.29 -11.97
C TYR A 83 -11.15 -0.53 -11.31
N LEU A 84 -9.89 -0.15 -11.51
CA LEU A 84 -8.75 -0.82 -10.87
C LEU A 84 -8.80 -0.70 -9.34
N LEU A 85 -9.22 0.46 -8.83
CA LEU A 85 -9.42 0.65 -7.40
C LEU A 85 -10.56 -0.23 -6.87
N ALA A 86 -11.64 -0.37 -7.64
CA ALA A 86 -12.76 -1.24 -7.29
C ALA A 86 -12.34 -2.71 -7.24
N ASP A 87 -11.57 -3.17 -8.22
CA ASP A 87 -11.03 -4.52 -8.25
C ASP A 87 -10.12 -4.80 -7.05
N ALA A 88 -9.20 -3.88 -6.74
CA ALA A 88 -8.30 -4.00 -5.58
C ALA A 88 -9.05 -4.04 -4.24
N LEU A 89 -10.18 -3.32 -4.14
CA LEU A 89 -11.00 -3.25 -2.93
C LEU A 89 -12.09 -4.34 -2.84
N GLY A 90 -12.30 -5.12 -3.90
CA GLY A 90 -13.42 -6.06 -3.97
C GLY A 90 -14.79 -5.35 -3.95
N LEU A 91 -14.89 -4.19 -4.59
CA LEU A 91 -16.08 -3.35 -4.66
C LEU A 91 -16.50 -3.12 -6.13
N SER A 92 -17.71 -2.61 -6.35
CA SER A 92 -18.07 -2.07 -7.67
C SER A 92 -17.55 -0.62 -7.83
N ALA A 93 -17.27 -0.20 -9.05
CA ALA A 93 -16.85 1.18 -9.35
C ALA A 93 -17.86 2.23 -8.84
N VAL A 94 -19.16 1.93 -8.91
CA VAL A 94 -20.24 2.80 -8.38
C VAL A 94 -20.12 2.92 -6.86
N HIS A 95 -19.80 1.82 -6.17
CA HIS A 95 -19.62 1.83 -4.73
C HIS A 95 -18.37 2.63 -4.33
N VAL A 96 -17.24 2.42 -5.03
CA VAL A 96 -16.00 3.19 -4.81
C VAL A 96 -16.26 4.69 -4.98
N ASN A 97 -16.97 5.10 -6.03
CA ASN A 97 -17.35 6.50 -6.24
C ASN A 97 -18.12 7.09 -5.06
N ARG A 98 -19.09 6.34 -4.54
CA ARG A 98 -19.86 6.77 -3.37
C ARG A 98 -18.98 6.90 -2.14
N VAL A 99 -18.11 5.94 -1.89
CA VAL A 99 -17.18 5.95 -0.75
C VAL A 99 -16.20 7.11 -0.84
N LEU A 100 -15.57 7.33 -2.00
CA LEU A 100 -14.65 8.47 -2.21
C LEU A 100 -15.36 9.81 -2.01
N ARG A 101 -16.64 9.92 -2.41
CA ARG A 101 -17.44 11.11 -2.13
C ARG A 101 -17.65 11.31 -0.63
N GLN A 102 -18.01 10.25 0.10
CA GLN A 102 -18.20 10.31 1.56
C GLN A 102 -16.93 10.77 2.28
N LEU A 103 -15.78 10.19 1.93
CA LEU A 103 -14.49 10.55 2.51
C LEU A 103 -14.12 12.02 2.23
N ARG A 104 -14.40 12.51 1.00
CA ARG A 104 -14.18 13.90 0.64
C ARG A 104 -15.15 14.85 1.38
N GLU A 105 -16.42 14.53 1.46
CA GLU A 105 -17.42 15.33 2.18
C GLU A 105 -17.12 15.39 3.68
N ALA A 106 -16.48 14.34 4.22
CA ALA A 106 -15.95 14.31 5.58
C ALA A 106 -14.64 15.10 5.75
N GLY A 107 -14.05 15.64 4.68
CA GLY A 107 -12.80 16.40 4.71
C GLY A 107 -11.57 15.57 5.09
N MET A 108 -11.56 14.27 4.76
CA MET A 108 -10.46 13.37 5.11
C MET A 108 -9.51 13.12 3.93
N VAL A 109 -10.05 12.82 2.75
CA VAL A 109 -9.26 12.56 1.54
C VAL A 109 -10.00 12.95 0.28
N THR A 110 -9.30 13.55 -0.66
CA THR A 110 -9.79 13.87 -2.01
C THR A 110 -8.99 13.10 -3.04
N PHE A 111 -9.69 12.28 -3.86
CA PHE A 111 -9.09 11.62 -5.01
C PHE A 111 -9.66 12.24 -6.29
N ARG A 112 -8.88 13.04 -6.98
CA ARG A 112 -9.28 13.75 -8.20
C ARG A 112 -8.09 13.93 -9.15
N ASP A 113 -8.36 13.90 -10.44
CA ASP A 113 -7.40 14.23 -11.49
C ASP A 113 -6.07 13.44 -11.41
N GLY A 114 -6.17 12.16 -11.02
CA GLY A 114 -4.99 11.30 -10.87
C GLY A 114 -4.13 11.61 -9.66
N PHE A 115 -4.68 12.30 -8.66
CA PHE A 115 -4.00 12.62 -7.41
C PHE A 115 -4.87 12.30 -6.20
N VAL A 116 -4.26 11.68 -5.20
CA VAL A 116 -4.83 11.47 -3.87
C VAL A 116 -4.25 12.53 -2.93
N ALA A 117 -5.08 13.44 -2.44
CA ALA A 117 -4.73 14.43 -1.43
C ALA A 117 -5.29 13.98 -0.08
N PHE A 118 -4.46 13.93 0.94
CA PHE A 118 -4.89 13.73 2.32
C PHE A 118 -5.26 15.08 2.92
N ASP A 119 -6.57 15.36 2.99
CA ASP A 119 -7.10 16.65 3.49
C ASP A 119 -6.93 16.75 5.02
N ASP A 120 -7.05 15.61 5.73
CA ASP A 120 -6.77 15.44 7.16
C ASP A 120 -6.15 14.05 7.39
N TYR A 121 -4.81 13.98 7.31
CA TYR A 121 -4.06 12.72 7.39
C TYR A 121 -4.25 11.99 8.72
N ASP A 122 -4.18 12.71 9.84
CA ASP A 122 -4.24 12.11 11.17
C ASP A 122 -5.66 11.57 11.46
N ARG A 123 -6.67 12.34 11.11
CA ARG A 123 -8.06 11.90 11.23
C ARG A 123 -8.38 10.72 10.31
N LEU A 124 -7.82 10.70 9.10
CA LEU A 124 -8.00 9.57 8.17
C LEU A 124 -7.31 8.31 8.71
N THR A 125 -6.12 8.46 9.31
CA THR A 125 -5.36 7.36 9.95
C THR A 125 -6.16 6.75 11.11
N ASP A 126 -6.70 7.58 11.99
CA ASP A 126 -7.55 7.13 13.11
C ASP A 126 -8.82 6.45 12.60
N PHE A 127 -9.48 7.04 11.60
CA PHE A 127 -10.70 6.48 11.01
C PHE A 127 -10.50 5.11 10.36
N ALA A 128 -9.36 4.92 9.70
CA ALA A 128 -9.01 3.68 9.01
C ALA A 128 -8.36 2.64 9.94
N GLU A 129 -8.09 2.99 11.20
CA GLU A 129 -7.26 2.20 12.12
C GLU A 129 -5.94 1.77 11.45
N PHE A 130 -5.31 2.73 10.73
CA PHE A 130 -4.11 2.45 9.96
C PHE A 130 -2.86 2.56 10.82
N ASP A 131 -2.17 1.44 10.99
CA ASP A 131 -0.87 1.35 11.65
C ASP A 131 0.21 0.93 10.62
N PRO A 132 1.11 1.83 10.21
CA PRO A 132 2.13 1.51 9.21
C PRO A 132 3.26 0.61 9.72
N THR A 133 3.25 0.17 10.97
CA THR A 133 4.37 -0.60 11.58
C THR A 133 4.64 -1.92 10.88
N TYR A 134 3.63 -2.55 10.28
CA TYR A 134 3.83 -3.77 9.47
C TYR A 134 4.63 -3.52 8.18
N MET A 135 4.76 -2.26 7.75
CA MET A 135 5.59 -1.85 6.61
C MET A 135 6.95 -1.32 7.03
N ASP A 136 7.30 -1.34 8.32
CA ASP A 136 8.52 -0.73 8.84
C ASP A 136 9.75 -1.28 8.14
N GLN A 137 10.58 -0.36 7.64
CA GLN A 137 11.79 -0.65 6.88
C GLN A 137 13.07 -0.58 7.72
N MET A 138 12.98 -0.01 8.90
CA MET A 138 14.13 0.24 9.75
C MET A 138 14.46 -0.94 10.66
N THR A 139 14.60 -2.13 10.05
CA THR A 139 15.07 -3.26 10.84
C THR A 139 16.57 -3.17 11.13
N PRO A 140 17.02 -3.56 12.35
CA PRO A 140 18.44 -3.62 12.72
C PRO A 140 19.28 -4.51 11.78
N LEU A 141 18.62 -5.37 11.00
CA LEU A 141 19.24 -6.33 10.08
C LEU A 141 19.82 -5.69 8.81
N LEU A 142 19.42 -4.47 8.48
CA LEU A 142 19.86 -3.77 7.27
C LEU A 142 20.92 -2.68 7.53
N LYS A 143 21.33 -2.50 8.77
CA LYS A 143 22.43 -1.59 9.16
C LYS A 143 23.81 -2.23 9.00
#